data_3cfd53c7569770f7a9346af1815265e6
#
_entry.id   3cfd53c7569770f7a9346af1815265e6
#
_cell.length_a   1.000
_cell.length_b   1.000
_cell.length_c   1.000
_cell.angle_alpha   90.00
_cell.angle_beta   90.00
_cell.angle_gamma   90.00
#
_symmetry.space_group_name_H-M   'P 1'
#
loop_
_entity.id
_entity.type
_entity.pdbx_description
1 polymer ?
#
loop_
_entity_poly.entity_id
_entity_poly.type
_entity_poly.pdbx_seq_one_letter_code
_entity_poly.pdbx_strand_id
1 'polypeptide(L)'
;MRIIIFIIIIFHTFTLAFSNNDNIYDKVDLFGEVLDKVNKEYVEEIDQAEAMDAAIDGVLRSLDPYSAYLSPEDLKQMETETSGKFGGLGIEVGMEAGVVKVISPIDNSPADKAGVKAGDYIVKINDTQVQGKTLTEAVDLMRGPVGSSIEITVRRVGKKKSLIFNITREIIQIASVKSKTYDKKIGYLRLTSFNENSGSQIKTE
;
A
#
# COMPACT_ATOMS: atom_id res chain seq x y z
N MET A 1 10.44 74.11 18.10
CA MET A 1 11.60 73.19 17.93
C MET A 1 11.39 71.86 18.62
N ARG A 2 10.90 71.84 19.88
CA ARG A 2 10.65 70.55 20.61
C ARG A 2 9.57 69.66 20.01
N ILE A 3 8.51 70.21 19.42
CA ILE A 3 7.40 69.44 18.82
C ILE A 3 7.82 68.80 17.49
N ILE A 4 8.68 69.43 16.69
CA ILE A 4 9.20 68.92 15.43
C ILE A 4 10.11 67.71 15.66
N ILE A 5 10.91 67.74 16.74
CA ILE A 5 11.79 66.60 17.11
C ILE A 5 10.96 65.40 17.53
N PHE A 6 9.83 65.60 18.22
CA PHE A 6 8.91 64.48 18.62
C PHE A 6 8.23 63.86 17.40
N ILE A 7 7.83 64.64 16.41
CA ILE A 7 7.23 64.10 15.16
C ILE A 7 8.26 63.31 14.34
N ILE A 8 9.52 63.75 14.27
CA ILE A 8 10.59 63.03 13.57
C ILE A 8 10.91 61.72 14.27
N ILE A 9 10.91 61.66 15.59
CA ILE A 9 11.14 60.42 16.34
C ILE A 9 9.97 59.41 16.14
N ILE A 10 8.73 59.88 16.11
CA ILE A 10 7.55 59.02 15.84
C ILE A 10 7.58 58.49 14.41
N PHE A 11 8.04 59.26 13.43
CA PHE A 11 8.14 58.84 12.05
C PHE A 11 9.29 57.84 11.84
N HIS A 12 10.38 57.90 12.60
CA HIS A 12 11.50 56.94 12.55
C HIS A 12 11.16 55.59 13.22
N THR A 13 10.29 55.56 14.22
CA THR A 13 9.88 54.32 14.87
C THR A 13 8.86 53.55 14.05
N PHE A 14 8.15 54.22 13.11
CA PHE A 14 7.16 53.56 12.25
C PHE A 14 7.79 52.81 11.05
N THR A 15 9.03 53.12 10.68
CA THR A 15 9.73 52.49 9.54
C THR A 15 10.47 51.18 9.90
N LEU A 16 10.52 50.77 11.20
CA LEU A 16 11.22 49.56 11.61
C LEU A 16 10.29 48.35 11.81
N ALA A 17 9.00 48.45 11.45
CA ALA A 17 8.03 47.39 11.59
C ALA A 17 7.70 46.70 10.27
N PHE A 18 8.52 46.80 9.23
CA PHE A 18 8.47 45.85 8.11
C PHE A 18 9.31 44.63 8.50
N SER A 19 8.69 43.78 9.31
CA SER A 19 9.12 42.41 9.48
C SER A 19 9.31 41.80 8.10
N ASN A 20 10.47 41.23 7.85
CA ASN A 20 10.66 40.24 6.77
C ASN A 20 9.62 39.13 6.99
N ASN A 21 8.46 39.32 6.41
CA ASN A 21 7.54 38.22 6.19
C ASN A 21 8.19 37.43 5.05
N ASP A 22 9.02 36.43 5.37
CA ASP A 22 9.36 35.41 4.40
C ASP A 22 8.03 34.84 3.92
N ASN A 23 7.59 35.38 2.78
CA ASN A 23 6.26 35.06 2.27
C ASN A 23 6.30 33.58 1.85
N ILE A 24 5.54 32.75 2.55
CA ILE A 24 5.45 31.32 2.25
C ILE A 24 5.15 31.09 0.77
N TYR A 25 4.43 32.01 0.13
CA TYR A 25 4.09 31.94 -1.29
C TYR A 25 5.33 32.06 -2.19
N ASP A 26 6.35 32.86 -1.82
CA ASP A 26 7.62 32.96 -2.57
C ASP A 26 8.37 31.63 -2.55
N LYS A 27 8.24 30.87 -1.48
CA LYS A 27 8.82 29.51 -1.37
C LYS A 27 8.01 28.48 -2.17
N VAL A 28 6.68 28.62 -2.22
CA VAL A 28 5.82 27.77 -3.05
C VAL A 28 6.09 28.03 -4.53
N ASP A 29 6.24 29.30 -4.93
CA ASP A 29 6.58 29.67 -6.30
C ASP A 29 7.95 29.09 -6.70
N LEU A 30 8.97 29.26 -5.84
CA LEU A 30 10.30 28.65 -6.05
C LEU A 30 10.23 27.13 -6.18
N PHE A 31 9.41 26.47 -5.36
CA PHE A 31 9.20 25.02 -5.44
C PHE A 31 8.58 24.63 -6.79
N GLY A 32 7.59 25.40 -7.26
CA GLY A 32 6.98 25.20 -8.58
C GLY A 32 7.99 25.38 -9.73
N GLU A 33 8.84 26.39 -9.67
CA GLU A 33 9.92 26.62 -10.66
C GLU A 33 10.91 25.45 -10.68
N VAL A 34 11.29 24.92 -9.51
CA VAL A 34 12.18 23.76 -9.41
C VAL A 34 11.54 22.52 -10.03
N LEU A 35 10.27 22.24 -9.73
CA LEU A 35 9.55 21.11 -10.33
C LEU A 35 9.45 21.23 -11.85
N ASP A 36 9.13 22.43 -12.36
CA ASP A 36 9.05 22.69 -13.81
C ASP A 36 10.42 22.47 -14.47
N LYS A 37 11.49 22.94 -13.84
CA LYS A 37 12.85 22.76 -14.33
C LYS A 37 13.26 21.28 -14.33
N VAL A 38 12.97 20.55 -13.26
CA VAL A 38 13.24 19.12 -13.17
C VAL A 38 12.47 18.37 -14.25
N ASN A 39 11.18 18.66 -14.43
CA ASN A 39 10.36 18.02 -15.47
C ASN A 39 10.87 18.27 -16.90
N LYS A 40 11.51 19.43 -17.15
CA LYS A 40 12.02 19.80 -18.49
C LYS A 40 13.44 19.34 -18.78
N GLU A 41 14.29 19.31 -17.77
CA GLU A 41 15.75 19.16 -17.94
C GLU A 41 16.30 17.84 -17.37
N TYR A 42 15.51 17.08 -16.58
CA TYR A 42 15.99 15.80 -16.05
C TYR A 42 16.04 14.73 -17.16
N VAL A 43 17.01 13.82 -17.06
CA VAL A 43 17.31 12.85 -18.12
C VAL A 43 16.23 11.75 -18.26
N GLU A 44 15.51 11.46 -17.18
CA GLU A 44 14.44 10.45 -17.16
C GLU A 44 13.09 11.15 -16.97
N GLU A 45 12.03 10.54 -17.48
CA GLU A 45 10.66 11.00 -17.26
C GLU A 45 10.28 10.83 -15.79
N ILE A 46 9.80 11.91 -15.16
CA ILE A 46 9.44 11.92 -13.74
C ILE A 46 7.93 11.87 -13.61
N ASP A 47 7.44 10.98 -12.75
CA ASP A 47 6.06 11.03 -12.29
C ASP A 47 5.87 12.24 -11.36
N GLN A 48 5.11 13.22 -11.84
CA GLN A 48 4.85 14.46 -11.11
C GLN A 48 4.02 14.22 -9.83
N ALA A 49 3.15 13.22 -9.82
CA ALA A 49 2.34 12.89 -8.66
C ALA A 49 3.23 12.29 -7.57
N GLU A 50 4.10 11.35 -7.92
CA GLU A 50 5.07 10.74 -7.00
C GLU A 50 6.05 11.80 -6.44
N ALA A 51 6.53 12.72 -7.28
CA ALA A 51 7.39 13.82 -6.84
C ALA A 51 6.68 14.76 -5.86
N MET A 52 5.39 15.03 -6.05
CA MET A 52 4.59 15.85 -5.15
C MET A 52 4.33 15.12 -3.83
N ASP A 53 4.00 13.84 -3.86
CA ASP A 53 3.81 13.01 -2.66
C ASP A 53 5.09 12.94 -1.82
N ALA A 54 6.25 12.79 -2.46
CA ALA A 54 7.56 12.85 -1.81
C ALA A 54 7.83 14.22 -1.15
N ALA A 55 7.42 15.31 -1.77
CA ALA A 55 7.57 16.64 -1.20
C ALA A 55 6.67 16.84 0.04
N ILE A 56 5.43 16.37 -0.01
CA ILE A 56 4.49 16.40 1.13
C ILE A 56 5.05 15.56 2.29
N ASP A 57 5.52 14.35 1.99
CA ASP A 57 6.15 13.49 3.00
C ASP A 57 7.39 14.14 3.62
N GLY A 58 8.22 14.82 2.81
CA GLY A 58 9.36 15.58 3.30
C GLY A 58 8.99 16.69 4.29
N VAL A 59 7.90 17.40 4.03
CA VAL A 59 7.38 18.42 4.97
C VAL A 59 6.94 17.77 6.27
N LEU A 60 6.17 16.68 6.21
CA LEU A 60 5.66 16.00 7.42
C LEU A 60 6.78 15.38 8.26
N ARG A 61 7.76 14.73 7.63
CA ARG A 61 8.94 14.18 8.32
C ARG A 61 9.81 15.24 8.98
N SER A 62 9.73 16.49 8.54
CA SER A 62 10.44 17.58 9.20
C SER A 62 9.83 17.98 10.54
N LEU A 63 8.61 17.57 10.85
CA LEU A 63 7.91 17.86 12.11
C LEU A 63 8.39 16.95 13.24
N ASP A 64 8.31 15.63 13.01
CA ASP A 64 8.70 14.61 13.96
C ASP A 64 8.86 13.22 13.28
N PRO A 65 9.45 12.20 13.95
CA PRO A 65 9.66 10.87 13.38
C PRO A 65 8.37 10.06 13.16
N TYR A 66 7.24 10.50 13.67
CA TYR A 66 5.96 9.78 13.62
C TYR A 66 5.01 10.37 12.59
N SER A 67 5.33 11.56 12.04
CA SER A 67 4.56 12.20 11.00
C SER A 67 5.02 11.75 9.63
N ALA A 68 4.08 11.24 8.84
CA ALA A 68 4.33 10.76 7.47
C ALA A 68 3.09 10.98 6.58
N TYR A 69 3.32 11.14 5.30
CA TYR A 69 2.26 11.07 4.30
C TYR A 69 2.06 9.61 3.89
N LEU A 70 0.82 9.20 3.80
CA LEU A 70 0.46 7.92 3.23
C LEU A 70 -0.28 8.18 1.91
N SER A 71 0.23 7.64 0.83
CA SER A 71 -0.52 7.60 -0.42
C SER A 71 -1.82 6.81 -0.24
N PRO A 72 -2.82 6.95 -1.11
CA PRO A 72 -4.04 6.15 -1.04
C PRO A 72 -3.76 4.64 -1.03
N GLU A 73 -2.72 4.20 -1.74
CA GLU A 73 -2.26 2.82 -1.80
C GLU A 73 -1.66 2.37 -0.47
N ASP A 74 -0.76 3.18 0.12
CA ASP A 74 -0.12 2.89 1.40
C ASP A 74 -1.13 2.86 2.55
N LEU A 75 -2.08 3.80 2.54
CA LEU A 75 -3.18 3.83 3.51
C LEU A 75 -3.99 2.54 3.44
N LYS A 76 -4.38 2.10 2.24
CA LYS A 76 -5.13 0.86 2.03
C LYS A 76 -4.34 -0.38 2.46
N GLN A 77 -3.03 -0.38 2.24
CA GLN A 77 -2.16 -1.45 2.72
C GLN A 77 -2.11 -1.45 4.25
N MET A 78 -1.91 -0.31 4.89
CA MET A 78 -1.91 -0.16 6.35
C MET A 78 -3.24 -0.60 6.97
N GLU A 79 -4.38 -0.23 6.39
CA GLU A 79 -5.70 -0.70 6.81
C GLU A 79 -5.81 -2.23 6.71
N THR A 80 -5.31 -2.83 5.64
CA THR A 80 -5.28 -4.28 5.44
C THR A 80 -4.43 -4.98 6.52
N GLU A 81 -3.23 -4.45 6.78
CA GLU A 81 -2.33 -5.00 7.79
C GLU A 81 -2.91 -4.88 9.20
N THR A 82 -3.52 -3.74 9.51
CA THR A 82 -4.15 -3.47 10.81
C THR A 82 -5.39 -4.31 11.03
N SER A 83 -6.30 -4.34 10.06
CA SER A 83 -7.53 -5.15 10.16
C SER A 83 -7.27 -6.64 10.01
N GLY A 84 -6.18 -7.04 9.34
CA GLY A 84 -5.91 -8.42 8.97
C GLY A 84 -6.91 -8.98 7.96
N LYS A 85 -7.60 -8.11 7.20
CA LYS A 85 -8.65 -8.48 6.24
C LYS A 85 -8.45 -7.73 4.92
N PHE A 86 -8.69 -8.42 3.81
CA PHE A 86 -8.67 -7.82 2.48
C PHE A 86 -9.63 -8.52 1.52
N GLY A 87 -10.04 -7.82 0.48
CA GLY A 87 -10.82 -8.41 -0.60
C GLY A 87 -9.93 -9.18 -1.57
N GLY A 88 -10.19 -10.47 -1.76
CA GLY A 88 -9.35 -11.31 -2.60
C GLY A 88 -9.91 -12.71 -2.86
N LEU A 89 -9.04 -13.60 -3.34
CA LEU A 89 -9.38 -14.96 -3.73
C LEU A 89 -9.09 -15.99 -2.65
N GLY A 90 -8.22 -15.65 -1.69
CA GLY A 90 -7.74 -16.59 -0.67
C GLY A 90 -6.77 -17.63 -1.24
N ILE A 91 -5.72 -17.16 -1.90
CA ILE A 91 -4.66 -18.00 -2.46
C ILE A 91 -3.32 -17.51 -1.93
N GLU A 92 -2.51 -18.43 -1.44
CA GLU A 92 -1.09 -18.19 -1.20
C GLU A 92 -0.34 -18.48 -2.50
N VAL A 93 0.44 -17.52 -2.98
CA VAL A 93 1.16 -17.59 -4.25
C VAL A 93 2.64 -17.28 -4.07
N GLY A 94 3.45 -17.78 -4.99
CA GLY A 94 4.88 -17.49 -5.07
C GLY A 94 5.35 -17.46 -6.52
N MET A 95 6.58 -17.00 -6.75
CA MET A 95 7.20 -17.05 -8.07
C MET A 95 8.01 -18.32 -8.24
N GLU A 96 7.79 -19.04 -9.35
CA GLU A 96 8.60 -20.17 -9.77
C GLU A 96 8.92 -20.06 -11.27
N ALA A 97 10.19 -19.96 -11.60
CA ALA A 97 10.67 -19.81 -12.99
C ALA A 97 9.98 -18.66 -13.77
N GLY A 98 9.76 -17.51 -13.11
CA GLY A 98 9.14 -16.33 -13.71
C GLY A 98 7.62 -16.42 -13.93
N VAL A 99 6.97 -17.41 -13.31
CA VAL A 99 5.52 -17.61 -13.38
C VAL A 99 4.94 -17.63 -11.96
N VAL A 100 3.74 -17.10 -11.78
CA VAL A 100 3.03 -17.14 -10.50
C VAL A 100 2.47 -18.53 -10.26
N LYS A 101 2.91 -19.18 -9.18
CA LYS A 101 2.47 -20.51 -8.78
C LYS A 101 1.61 -20.44 -7.53
N VAL A 102 0.52 -21.14 -7.52
CA VAL A 102 -0.31 -21.38 -6.34
C VAL A 102 0.45 -22.32 -5.40
N ILE A 103 0.82 -21.82 -4.22
CA ILE A 103 1.40 -22.61 -3.13
C ILE A 103 0.28 -23.40 -2.48
N SER A 104 -0.79 -22.70 -2.04
CA SER A 104 -1.98 -23.32 -1.46
C SER A 104 -3.18 -22.38 -1.57
N PRO A 105 -4.39 -22.84 -1.90
CA PRO A 105 -5.59 -22.09 -1.58
C PRO A 105 -5.82 -22.15 -0.06
N ILE A 106 -6.44 -21.11 0.49
CA ILE A 106 -6.89 -21.07 1.88
C ILE A 106 -8.19 -21.88 1.96
N ASP A 107 -8.30 -22.73 2.93
CA ASP A 107 -9.49 -23.58 3.14
C ASP A 107 -10.77 -22.74 3.18
N ASN A 108 -11.81 -23.19 2.48
CA ASN A 108 -13.11 -22.53 2.35
C ASN A 108 -13.08 -21.14 1.68
N SER A 109 -11.96 -20.71 1.15
CA SER A 109 -11.86 -19.47 0.37
C SER A 109 -12.59 -19.55 -0.98
N PRO A 110 -12.84 -18.42 -1.66
CA PRO A 110 -13.41 -18.39 -3.00
C PRO A 110 -12.64 -19.26 -4.02
N ALA A 111 -11.32 -19.23 -3.95
CA ALA A 111 -10.47 -20.00 -4.85
C ALA A 111 -10.54 -21.52 -4.57
N ASP A 112 -10.57 -21.90 -3.30
CA ASP A 112 -10.75 -23.30 -2.90
C ASP A 112 -12.10 -23.84 -3.38
N LYS A 113 -13.19 -23.10 -3.13
CA LYS A 113 -14.53 -23.42 -3.60
C LYS A 113 -14.62 -23.53 -5.13
N ALA A 114 -13.85 -22.68 -5.85
CA ALA A 114 -13.79 -22.73 -7.31
C ALA A 114 -12.96 -23.91 -7.84
N GLY A 115 -12.16 -24.58 -6.99
CA GLY A 115 -11.36 -25.75 -7.36
C GLY A 115 -9.95 -25.42 -7.83
N VAL A 116 -9.40 -24.26 -7.46
CA VAL A 116 -7.97 -23.94 -7.58
C VAL A 116 -7.18 -24.86 -6.66
N LYS A 117 -6.02 -25.33 -7.10
CA LYS A 117 -5.22 -26.30 -6.34
C LYS A 117 -3.76 -25.85 -6.21
N ALA A 118 -3.12 -26.34 -5.16
CA ALA A 118 -1.68 -26.23 -5.02
C ALA A 118 -0.98 -26.79 -6.27
N GLY A 119 0.04 -26.06 -6.74
CA GLY A 119 0.78 -26.39 -7.95
C GLY A 119 0.16 -25.87 -9.27
N ASP A 120 -0.96 -25.16 -9.24
CA ASP A 120 -1.47 -24.45 -10.41
C ASP A 120 -0.56 -23.28 -10.75
N TYR A 121 -0.32 -23.03 -12.03
CA TYR A 121 0.42 -21.86 -12.53
C TYR A 121 -0.56 -20.86 -13.11
N ILE A 122 -0.66 -19.68 -12.52
CA ILE A 122 -1.53 -18.60 -12.99
C ILE A 122 -0.85 -17.95 -14.20
N VAL A 123 -1.47 -18.05 -15.36
CA VAL A 123 -0.92 -17.53 -16.62
C VAL A 123 -1.62 -16.27 -17.08
N LYS A 124 -2.89 -16.07 -16.69
CA LYS A 124 -3.67 -14.89 -17.07
C LYS A 124 -4.63 -14.51 -15.94
N ILE A 125 -4.81 -13.21 -15.72
CA ILE A 125 -5.78 -12.63 -14.78
C ILE A 125 -6.62 -11.62 -15.58
N ASN A 126 -7.92 -11.86 -15.71
CA ASN A 126 -8.79 -11.16 -16.65
C ASN A 126 -8.15 -11.17 -18.04
N ASP A 127 -7.93 -10.01 -18.65
CA ASP A 127 -7.25 -9.86 -19.95
C ASP A 127 -5.74 -9.72 -19.87
N THR A 128 -5.16 -9.69 -18.67
CA THR A 128 -3.74 -9.43 -18.44
C THR A 128 -2.94 -10.73 -18.34
N GLN A 129 -1.92 -10.88 -19.17
CA GLN A 129 -0.92 -11.95 -19.04
C GLN A 129 -0.06 -11.70 -17.81
N VAL A 130 0.20 -12.77 -17.04
CA VAL A 130 0.98 -12.70 -15.79
C VAL A 130 2.48 -12.88 -16.05
N GLN A 131 2.85 -13.48 -17.17
CA GLN A 131 4.25 -13.70 -17.51
C GLN A 131 5.01 -12.36 -17.61
N GLY A 132 6.16 -12.27 -16.96
CA GLY A 132 7.00 -11.07 -16.91
C GLY A 132 6.61 -10.04 -15.85
N LYS A 133 5.52 -10.28 -15.12
CA LYS A 133 5.13 -9.45 -13.97
C LYS A 133 5.83 -9.89 -12.69
N THR A 134 6.00 -8.97 -11.78
CA THR A 134 6.44 -9.26 -10.41
C THR A 134 5.32 -9.97 -9.63
N LEU A 135 5.68 -10.60 -8.50
CA LEU A 135 4.69 -11.20 -7.62
C LEU A 135 3.69 -10.17 -7.08
N THR A 136 4.19 -8.99 -6.71
CA THR A 136 3.36 -7.88 -6.20
C THR A 136 2.34 -7.44 -7.23
N GLU A 137 2.74 -7.14 -8.46
CA GLU A 137 1.83 -6.77 -9.55
C GLU A 137 0.76 -7.84 -9.80
N ALA A 138 1.12 -9.11 -9.75
CA ALA A 138 0.16 -10.20 -9.94
C ALA A 138 -0.83 -10.31 -8.75
N VAL A 139 -0.35 -10.10 -7.52
CA VAL A 139 -1.19 -10.08 -6.32
C VAL A 139 -2.16 -8.89 -6.35
N ASP A 140 -1.72 -7.71 -6.79
CA ASP A 140 -2.57 -6.53 -6.90
C ASP A 140 -3.69 -6.71 -7.94
N LEU A 141 -3.40 -7.38 -9.04
CA LEU A 141 -4.42 -7.77 -10.01
C LEU A 141 -5.46 -8.76 -9.43
N MET A 142 -5.04 -9.64 -8.52
CA MET A 142 -5.93 -10.60 -7.86
C MET A 142 -6.76 -9.96 -6.73
N ARG A 143 -6.24 -8.94 -6.05
CA ARG A 143 -6.97 -8.16 -5.05
C ARG A 143 -8.04 -7.28 -5.71
N GLY A 144 -8.99 -6.81 -4.91
CA GLY A 144 -10.00 -5.86 -5.37
C GLY A 144 -11.22 -5.79 -4.45
N PRO A 145 -12.22 -4.99 -4.82
CA PRO A 145 -13.43 -4.83 -4.01
C PRO A 145 -14.14 -6.18 -3.76
N VAL A 146 -14.59 -6.37 -2.53
CA VAL A 146 -15.42 -7.53 -2.16
C VAL A 146 -16.68 -7.56 -3.03
N GLY A 147 -17.07 -8.74 -3.50
CA GLY A 147 -18.20 -8.93 -4.40
C GLY A 147 -17.88 -8.74 -5.89
N SER A 148 -16.70 -8.21 -6.24
CA SER A 148 -16.29 -8.10 -7.64
C SER A 148 -15.84 -9.46 -8.19
N SER A 149 -16.13 -9.71 -9.48
CA SER A 149 -15.72 -10.94 -10.17
C SER A 149 -14.34 -10.78 -10.80
N ILE A 150 -13.61 -11.88 -10.88
CA ILE A 150 -12.31 -11.99 -11.55
C ILE A 150 -12.22 -13.33 -12.26
N GLU A 151 -11.63 -13.35 -13.45
CA GLU A 151 -11.29 -14.56 -14.18
C GLU A 151 -9.80 -14.87 -14.02
N ILE A 152 -9.45 -16.06 -13.59
CA ILE A 152 -8.07 -16.53 -13.61
C ILE A 152 -7.93 -17.74 -14.53
N THR A 153 -6.92 -17.71 -15.39
CA THR A 153 -6.54 -18.85 -16.24
C THR A 153 -5.30 -19.49 -15.67
N VAL A 154 -5.37 -20.79 -15.42
CA VAL A 154 -4.25 -21.55 -14.86
C VAL A 154 -3.80 -22.70 -15.75
N ARG A 155 -2.53 -23.03 -15.68
CA ARG A 155 -1.95 -24.29 -16.21
C ARG A 155 -1.76 -25.24 -15.04
N ARG A 156 -2.32 -26.44 -15.17
CA ARG A 156 -2.19 -27.51 -14.17
C ARG A 156 -1.45 -28.69 -14.76
N VAL A 157 -0.44 -29.17 -14.03
CA VAL A 157 0.33 -30.36 -14.45
C VAL A 157 -0.64 -31.54 -14.67
N GLY A 158 -0.43 -32.26 -15.77
CA GLY A 158 -1.31 -33.38 -16.17
C GLY A 158 -2.58 -32.98 -16.93
N LYS A 159 -2.86 -31.69 -17.11
CA LYS A 159 -3.96 -31.21 -17.96
C LYS A 159 -3.43 -30.65 -19.28
N LYS A 160 -4.01 -31.11 -20.42
CA LYS A 160 -3.61 -30.64 -21.77
C LYS A 160 -4.06 -29.18 -22.04
N LYS A 161 -5.21 -28.78 -21.50
CA LYS A 161 -5.78 -27.45 -21.67
C LYS A 161 -5.67 -26.63 -20.40
N SER A 162 -5.56 -25.32 -20.54
CA SER A 162 -5.69 -24.36 -19.43
C SER A 162 -7.09 -24.48 -18.80
N LEU A 163 -7.17 -24.23 -17.51
CA LEU A 163 -8.42 -24.17 -16.77
C LEU A 163 -8.74 -22.69 -16.52
N ILE A 164 -10.01 -22.37 -16.62
CA ILE A 164 -10.52 -20.99 -16.38
C ILE A 164 -11.43 -21.07 -15.15
N PHE A 165 -11.18 -20.16 -14.21
CA PHE A 165 -11.97 -20.02 -12.99
C PHE A 165 -12.53 -18.60 -12.90
N ASN A 166 -13.86 -18.48 -12.82
CA ASN A 166 -14.53 -17.23 -12.51
C ASN A 166 -14.81 -17.22 -11.01
N ILE A 167 -14.20 -16.29 -10.29
CA ILE A 167 -14.20 -16.25 -8.83
C ILE A 167 -14.71 -14.88 -8.38
N THR A 168 -15.64 -14.87 -7.42
CA THR A 168 -16.08 -13.64 -6.75
C THR A 168 -15.17 -13.39 -5.56
N ARG A 169 -14.60 -12.18 -5.46
CA ARG A 169 -13.76 -11.80 -4.32
C ARG A 169 -14.57 -11.72 -3.04
N GLU A 170 -14.08 -12.35 -2.00
CA GLU A 170 -14.67 -12.29 -0.66
C GLU A 170 -13.67 -11.63 0.32
N ILE A 171 -14.11 -11.34 1.54
CA ILE A 171 -13.20 -10.93 2.62
C ILE A 171 -12.34 -12.12 2.99
N ILE A 172 -11.05 -11.99 2.81
CA ILE A 172 -10.05 -12.95 3.26
C ILE A 172 -9.48 -12.48 4.59
N GLN A 173 -9.59 -13.32 5.61
CA GLN A 173 -9.03 -13.03 6.93
C GLN A 173 -7.70 -13.75 7.10
N ILE A 174 -6.67 -12.98 7.45
CA ILE A 174 -5.34 -13.54 7.72
C ILE A 174 -5.35 -14.21 9.09
N ALA A 175 -5.02 -15.50 9.13
CA ALA A 175 -4.81 -16.19 10.40
C ALA A 175 -3.52 -15.69 11.05
N SER A 176 -3.67 -14.89 12.11
CA SER A 176 -2.55 -14.33 12.87
C SER A 176 -2.05 -15.24 13.98
N VAL A 177 -2.79 -16.31 14.29
CA VAL A 177 -2.48 -17.27 15.36
C VAL A 177 -2.38 -18.68 14.78
N LYS A 178 -1.38 -19.41 15.20
CA LYS A 178 -1.25 -20.85 14.96
C LYS A 178 -1.10 -21.56 16.29
N SER A 179 -1.89 -22.62 16.51
CA SER A 179 -1.82 -23.44 17.72
C SER A 179 -1.39 -24.86 17.41
N LYS A 180 -0.82 -25.52 18.38
CA LYS A 180 -0.51 -26.94 18.35
C LYS A 180 -0.46 -27.51 19.77
N THR A 181 -1.03 -28.68 19.97
CA THR A 181 -0.93 -29.39 21.24
C THR A 181 0.04 -30.56 21.10
N TYR A 182 1.01 -30.65 22.03
CA TYR A 182 1.96 -31.75 22.13
C TYR A 182 1.58 -32.64 23.30
N ASP A 183 1.55 -33.95 23.06
CA ASP A 183 1.29 -34.98 24.06
C ASP A 183 -0.01 -34.77 24.89
N LYS A 184 -0.96 -34.01 24.36
CA LYS A 184 -2.19 -33.59 25.05
C LYS A 184 -1.97 -32.86 26.38
N LYS A 185 -0.78 -32.34 26.61
CA LYS A 185 -0.37 -31.67 27.87
C LYS A 185 0.25 -30.31 27.67
N ILE A 186 0.89 -30.07 26.52
CA ILE A 186 1.60 -28.83 26.25
C ILE A 186 0.92 -28.15 25.07
N GLY A 187 0.35 -26.95 25.30
CA GLY A 187 -0.13 -26.07 24.26
C GLY A 187 1.01 -25.20 23.72
N TYR A 188 1.14 -25.14 22.40
CA TYR A 188 2.00 -24.21 21.71
C TYR A 188 1.13 -23.23 20.96
N LEU A 189 1.37 -21.94 21.15
CA LEU A 189 0.69 -20.87 20.46
C LEU A 189 1.72 -19.93 19.82
N ARG A 190 1.57 -19.67 18.55
CA ARG A 190 2.43 -18.77 17.78
C ARG A 190 1.61 -17.64 17.18
N LEU A 191 1.95 -16.42 17.56
CA LEU A 191 1.45 -15.22 16.91
C LEU A 191 2.36 -14.91 15.71
N THR A 192 1.78 -14.87 14.51
CA THR A 192 2.50 -14.66 13.25
C THR A 192 2.43 -13.20 12.78
N SER A 193 1.39 -12.47 13.19
CA SER A 193 1.19 -11.04 12.93
C SER A 193 0.31 -10.43 14.03
N PHE A 194 0.44 -9.12 14.22
CA PHE A 194 -0.42 -8.37 15.13
C PHE A 194 -1.43 -7.58 14.32
N ASN A 195 -2.71 -7.92 14.46
CA ASN A 195 -3.82 -7.21 13.85
C ASN A 195 -5.02 -7.19 14.82
N GLU A 196 -6.09 -6.49 14.46
CA GLU A 196 -7.28 -6.36 15.31
C GLU A 196 -7.90 -7.71 15.73
N ASN A 197 -7.72 -8.76 14.91
CA ASN A 197 -8.28 -10.08 15.17
C ASN A 197 -7.37 -10.95 16.05
N SER A 198 -6.11 -10.58 16.27
CA SER A 198 -5.12 -11.41 16.97
C SER A 198 -5.59 -11.79 18.38
N GLY A 199 -6.14 -10.82 19.14
CA GLY A 199 -6.62 -11.06 20.49
C GLY A 199 -7.83 -12.05 20.56
N SER A 200 -8.73 -11.97 19.60
CA SER A 200 -9.89 -12.89 19.52
C SER A 200 -9.44 -14.28 19.08
N GLN A 201 -8.54 -14.38 18.12
CA GLN A 201 -8.00 -15.68 17.66
C GLN A 201 -7.24 -16.41 18.77
N ILE A 202 -6.44 -15.71 19.59
CA ILE A 202 -5.76 -16.30 20.75
C ILE A 202 -6.75 -16.93 21.73
N LYS A 203 -7.94 -16.35 21.89
CA LYS A 203 -8.95 -16.85 22.84
C LYS A 203 -9.69 -18.08 22.34
N THR A 204 -9.71 -18.29 21.03
CA THR A 204 -10.44 -19.40 20.39
C THR A 204 -9.57 -20.63 20.16
N GLU A 205 -8.27 -20.49 20.22
CA GLU A 205 -7.26 -21.54 20.05
C GLU A 205 -6.91 -22.22 21.39
#